data_aefcf698a3de37f039f8c634dbf29f3e
#
_entry.id   aefcf698a3de37f039f8c634dbf29f3e
#
_cell.length_a   1.000
_cell.length_b   1.000
_cell.length_c   1.000
_cell.angle_alpha   90.00
_cell.angle_beta   90.00
_cell.angle_gamma   90.00
#
_symmetry.space_group_name_H-M   'P 1'
#
loop_
_entity.id
_entity.type
_entity.pdbx_description
1 polymer ?
#
loop_
_entity_poly.entity_id
_entity_poly.type
_entity_poly.pdbx_seq_one_letter_code
_entity_poly.pdbx_strand_id
1 'polypeptide(L)'
;MGLDMYLSKKTYVKQWSHIEPEKQFQVEVKRGGEPYTDIKSERVSYVTEGVGYWRKFNALHNWFVENCQGGLDECQESYVDRTKLEELVVTLHEVKNILENSPKKKVQVENGWSNGEKSFVEIEVVEDSEKLEELFPTSSGFFFGGTEYDEYYKEQVDETIELITDLLKDETGDYYYQASW
;
A
#
# COMPACT_ATOMS: atom_id res chain seq x y z
N MET A 1 -13.41 -12.21 3.72
CA MET A 1 -12.82 -11.05 4.39
C MET A 1 -11.32 -11.25 4.45
N GLY A 2 -10.54 -10.21 4.46
CA GLY A 2 -9.08 -10.25 4.46
C GLY A 2 -8.55 -8.84 4.61
N LEU A 3 -7.29 -8.66 4.93
CA LEU A 3 -6.63 -7.36 4.95
C LEU A 3 -6.56 -6.79 3.52
N ASP A 4 -7.34 -5.78 3.27
CA ASP A 4 -7.33 -4.98 2.04
C ASP A 4 -6.78 -3.59 2.37
N MET A 5 -5.79 -3.13 1.61
CA MET A 5 -5.00 -1.93 1.90
C MET A 5 -5.05 -0.98 0.71
N TYR A 6 -5.25 0.28 0.99
CA TYR A 6 -5.47 1.31 -0.03
C TYR A 6 -4.54 2.50 0.21
N LEU A 7 -3.90 2.97 -0.84
CA LEU A 7 -3.23 4.27 -0.87
C LEU A 7 -3.99 5.17 -1.85
N SER A 8 -4.41 6.32 -1.37
CA SER A 8 -5.06 7.34 -2.18
C SER A 8 -4.23 8.61 -2.26
N LYS A 9 -4.37 9.32 -3.38
CA LYS A 9 -3.79 10.64 -3.58
C LYS A 9 -4.92 11.65 -3.71
N LYS A 10 -4.87 12.73 -2.93
CA LYS A 10 -5.84 13.83 -2.97
C LYS A 10 -5.17 15.08 -3.56
N THR A 11 -5.65 15.52 -4.70
CA THR A 11 -5.18 16.75 -5.36
C THR A 11 -6.19 17.86 -5.14
N TYR A 12 -5.73 19.00 -4.64
CA TYR A 12 -6.56 20.19 -4.47
C TYR A 12 -6.77 20.88 -5.81
N VAL A 13 -8.01 20.94 -6.27
CA VAL A 13 -8.41 21.46 -7.59
C VAL A 13 -9.35 22.66 -7.52
N LYS A 14 -9.58 23.18 -6.31
CA LYS A 14 -10.51 24.33 -6.11
C LYS A 14 -10.02 25.56 -6.87
N GLN A 15 -10.91 26.12 -7.68
CA GLN A 15 -10.66 27.36 -8.38
C GLN A 15 -10.82 28.56 -7.44
N TRP A 16 -9.87 29.47 -7.48
CA TRP A 16 -9.91 30.73 -6.75
C TRP A 16 -9.60 31.89 -7.69
N SER A 17 -10.29 33.02 -7.54
CA SER A 17 -10.13 34.21 -8.40
C SER A 17 -8.75 34.87 -8.34
N HIS A 18 -7.94 34.55 -7.33
CA HIS A 18 -6.57 35.07 -7.18
C HIS A 18 -5.51 34.20 -7.86
N ILE A 19 -5.88 32.99 -8.33
CA ILE A 19 -4.97 32.12 -9.08
C ILE A 19 -5.01 32.51 -10.55
N GLU A 20 -3.85 32.61 -11.17
CA GLU A 20 -3.70 32.88 -12.60
C GLU A 20 -4.45 31.82 -13.44
N PRO A 21 -5.23 32.23 -14.45
CA PRO A 21 -6.09 31.29 -15.22
C PRO A 21 -5.35 30.06 -15.77
N GLU A 22 -4.09 30.21 -16.19
CA GLU A 22 -3.26 29.13 -16.72
C GLU A 22 -2.84 28.11 -15.66
N LYS A 23 -2.94 28.46 -14.38
CA LYS A 23 -2.62 27.59 -13.24
C LYS A 23 -3.89 26.98 -12.58
N GLN A 24 -5.06 27.36 -13.07
CA GLN A 24 -6.32 26.82 -12.52
C GLN A 24 -6.65 25.46 -13.13
N PHE A 25 -7.04 24.53 -12.28
CA PHE A 25 -7.60 23.26 -12.76
C PHE A 25 -8.96 23.50 -13.40
N GLN A 26 -9.24 22.81 -14.50
CA GLN A 26 -10.58 22.71 -15.08
C GLN A 26 -11.14 21.31 -14.80
N VAL A 27 -12.21 21.25 -14.00
CA VAL A 27 -12.85 20.00 -13.64
C VAL A 27 -14.14 19.86 -14.44
N GLU A 28 -14.27 18.77 -15.20
CA GLU A 28 -15.49 18.37 -15.88
C GLU A 28 -16.08 17.12 -15.21
N VAL A 29 -17.38 17.14 -14.93
CA VAL A 29 -18.09 15.97 -14.40
C VAL A 29 -19.04 15.43 -15.46
N LYS A 30 -18.84 14.18 -15.84
CA LYS A 30 -19.64 13.47 -16.84
C LYS A 30 -20.16 12.15 -16.27
N ARG A 31 -21.35 11.75 -16.73
CA ARG A 31 -21.92 10.42 -16.47
C ARG A 31 -22.39 9.81 -17.79
N GLY A 32 -21.83 8.64 -18.14
CA GLY A 32 -22.11 8.00 -19.44
C GLY A 32 -21.69 8.83 -20.66
N GLY A 33 -20.69 9.69 -20.53
CA GLY A 33 -20.21 10.59 -21.58
C GLY A 33 -20.90 11.96 -21.64
N GLU A 34 -22.07 12.12 -21.00
CA GLU A 34 -22.83 13.37 -20.99
C GLU A 34 -22.52 14.21 -19.74
N PRO A 35 -22.60 15.55 -19.82
CA PRO A 35 -22.42 16.43 -18.67
C PRO A 35 -23.36 16.06 -17.51
N TYR A 36 -22.82 15.91 -16.31
CA TYR A 36 -23.58 15.61 -15.09
C TYR A 36 -23.70 16.86 -14.22
N THR A 37 -24.87 17.50 -14.24
CA THR A 37 -25.12 18.84 -13.67
C THR A 37 -25.43 18.86 -12.18
N ASP A 38 -25.70 17.70 -11.54
CA ASP A 38 -26.01 17.62 -10.11
C ASP A 38 -24.73 17.88 -9.25
N ILE A 39 -23.56 17.54 -9.80
CA ILE A 39 -22.27 17.93 -9.21
C ILE A 39 -21.79 19.20 -9.93
N LYS A 40 -21.68 20.28 -9.20
CA LYS A 40 -21.20 21.55 -9.70
C LYS A 40 -19.68 21.59 -9.70
N SER A 41 -19.05 21.68 -10.88
CA SER A 41 -17.59 21.66 -11.04
C SER A 41 -16.89 22.72 -10.18
N GLU A 42 -17.47 23.90 -10.08
CA GLU A 42 -16.95 25.02 -9.28
C GLU A 42 -16.97 24.76 -7.76
N ARG A 43 -17.68 23.70 -7.31
CA ARG A 43 -17.71 23.27 -5.90
C ARG A 43 -16.75 22.14 -5.60
N VAL A 44 -16.15 21.52 -6.62
CA VAL A 44 -15.16 20.46 -6.43
C VAL A 44 -13.92 21.08 -5.83
N SER A 45 -13.51 20.59 -4.68
CA SER A 45 -12.32 21.06 -3.97
C SER A 45 -11.16 20.10 -4.10
N TYR A 46 -11.45 18.80 -4.18
CA TYR A 46 -10.43 17.75 -4.28
C TYR A 46 -10.84 16.71 -5.31
N VAL A 47 -9.86 16.18 -6.00
CA VAL A 47 -9.94 14.92 -6.74
C VAL A 47 -9.16 13.89 -5.95
N THR A 48 -9.77 12.73 -5.70
CA THR A 48 -9.12 11.60 -5.02
C THR A 48 -8.90 10.47 -6.00
N GLU A 49 -7.68 10.00 -6.09
CA GLU A 49 -7.25 8.90 -6.93
C GLU A 49 -6.86 7.71 -6.05
N GLY A 50 -7.35 6.51 -6.37
CA GLY A 50 -6.84 5.27 -5.79
C GLY A 50 -5.54 4.91 -6.51
N VAL A 51 -4.41 5.15 -5.85
CA VAL A 51 -3.09 5.02 -6.48
C VAL A 51 -2.34 3.76 -6.06
N GLY A 52 -2.77 3.07 -5.01
CA GLY A 52 -2.20 1.80 -4.56
C GLY A 52 -3.25 0.90 -3.93
N TYR A 53 -3.13 -0.40 -4.17
CA TYR A 53 -3.94 -1.43 -3.55
C TYR A 53 -3.06 -2.65 -3.27
N TRP A 54 -3.12 -3.15 -2.04
CA TRP A 54 -2.49 -4.41 -1.65
C TRP A 54 -3.47 -5.27 -0.89
N ARG A 55 -3.25 -6.57 -0.95
CA ARG A 55 -4.05 -7.52 -0.19
C ARG A 55 -3.14 -8.43 0.63
N LYS A 56 -3.40 -8.50 1.93
CA LYS A 56 -2.66 -9.37 2.85
C LYS A 56 -1.14 -9.14 2.90
N PHE A 57 -0.67 -7.97 2.52
CA PHE A 57 0.73 -7.59 2.70
C PHE A 57 0.92 -6.99 4.09
N ASN A 58 0.88 -7.85 5.10
CA ASN A 58 0.82 -7.45 6.51
C ASN A 58 2.08 -6.69 7.00
N ALA A 59 3.26 -6.95 6.44
CA ALA A 59 4.46 -6.19 6.75
C ALA A 59 4.35 -4.72 6.31
N LEU A 60 3.81 -4.46 5.12
CA LEU A 60 3.53 -3.11 4.65
C LEU A 60 2.45 -2.42 5.50
N HIS A 61 1.40 -3.17 5.88
CA HIS A 61 0.37 -2.67 6.78
C HIS A 61 0.96 -2.25 8.12
N ASN A 62 1.75 -3.12 8.74
CA ASN A 62 2.43 -2.82 9.99
C ASN A 62 3.33 -1.58 9.87
N TRP A 63 4.06 -1.45 8.76
CA TRP A 63 4.88 -0.28 8.51
C TRP A 63 4.05 1.02 8.48
N PHE A 64 2.90 1.05 7.80
CA PHE A 64 2.01 2.21 7.79
C PHE A 64 1.42 2.50 9.18
N VAL A 65 1.02 1.47 9.92
CA VAL A 65 0.51 1.62 11.30
C VAL A 65 1.54 2.31 12.19
N GLU A 66 2.78 1.83 12.17
CA GLU A 66 3.84 2.38 13.02
C GLU A 66 4.30 3.78 12.57
N ASN A 67 4.44 4.02 11.26
CA ASN A 67 5.05 5.24 10.74
C ASN A 67 4.05 6.36 10.42
N CYS A 68 2.77 6.03 10.19
CA CYS A 68 1.76 7.00 9.74
C CYS A 68 0.51 7.04 10.62
N GLN A 69 0.27 6.04 11.48
CA GLN A 69 -0.92 5.93 12.32
C GLN A 69 -0.63 5.99 13.83
N GLY A 70 0.65 6.20 14.19
CA GLY A 70 1.06 6.28 15.60
C GLY A 70 0.87 4.98 16.38
N GLY A 71 0.95 3.83 15.71
CA GLY A 71 0.78 2.50 16.32
C GLY A 71 -0.67 2.11 16.58
N LEU A 72 -1.66 2.87 16.07
CA LEU A 72 -3.08 2.56 16.22
C LEU A 72 -3.65 2.01 14.91
N ASP A 73 -4.23 0.82 14.99
CA ASP A 73 -4.85 0.13 13.85
C ASP A 73 -6.37 -0.03 14.05
N GLU A 74 -7.11 0.97 13.61
CA GLU A 74 -8.57 1.07 13.74
C GLU A 74 -9.27 1.25 12.38
N CYS A 75 -8.65 0.81 11.29
CA CYS A 75 -9.12 1.01 9.90
C CYS A 75 -9.32 2.50 9.53
N GLN A 76 -8.69 3.41 10.24
CA GLN A 76 -8.78 4.86 9.98
C GLN A 76 -7.96 5.25 8.73
N GLU A 77 -8.43 6.29 8.04
CA GLU A 77 -7.64 6.96 7.01
C GLU A 77 -6.60 7.88 7.67
N SER A 78 -5.34 7.80 7.24
CA SER A 78 -4.24 8.57 7.83
C SER A 78 -3.40 9.22 6.74
N TYR A 79 -2.98 10.45 6.98
CA TYR A 79 -2.07 11.18 6.11
C TYR A 79 -0.71 10.50 6.07
N VAL A 80 -0.14 10.41 4.87
CA VAL A 80 1.19 9.86 4.62
C VAL A 80 2.07 10.97 4.03
N ASP A 81 3.02 11.43 4.81
CA ASP A 81 3.99 12.39 4.33
C ASP A 81 4.82 11.81 3.17
N ARG A 82 5.14 12.62 2.18
CA ARG A 82 5.96 12.21 1.04
C ARG A 82 7.30 11.63 1.48
N THR A 83 7.92 12.22 2.49
CA THR A 83 9.19 11.73 3.04
C THR A 83 9.06 10.32 3.60
N LYS A 84 7.89 9.96 4.14
CA LYS A 84 7.61 8.58 4.60
C LYS A 84 7.56 7.60 3.43
N LEU A 85 7.00 7.97 2.29
CA LEU A 85 7.05 7.12 1.10
C LEU A 85 8.48 6.96 0.56
N GLU A 86 9.30 8.01 0.62
CA GLU A 86 10.71 7.96 0.26
C GLU A 86 11.50 7.03 1.21
N GLU A 87 11.28 7.13 2.52
CA GLU A 87 11.85 6.22 3.53
C GLU A 87 11.41 4.77 3.29
N LEU A 88 10.13 4.54 2.95
CA LEU A 88 9.61 3.22 2.63
C LEU A 88 10.34 2.59 1.45
N VAL A 89 10.54 3.33 0.36
CA VAL A 89 11.26 2.83 -0.83
C VAL A 89 12.69 2.44 -0.48
N VAL A 90 13.39 3.23 0.32
CA VAL A 90 14.75 2.90 0.79
C VAL A 90 14.73 1.59 1.59
N THR A 91 13.83 1.48 2.56
CA THR A 91 13.66 0.26 3.38
C THR A 91 13.38 -0.96 2.52
N LEU A 92 12.45 -0.84 1.57
CA LEU A 92 12.08 -1.96 0.69
C LEU A 92 13.23 -2.39 -0.24
N HIS A 93 14.09 -1.48 -0.68
CA HIS A 93 15.29 -1.85 -1.42
C HIS A 93 16.29 -2.65 -0.57
N GLU A 94 16.44 -2.33 0.71
CA GLU A 94 17.26 -3.13 1.63
C GLU A 94 16.65 -4.51 1.87
N VAL A 95 15.34 -4.58 2.09
CA VAL A 95 14.57 -5.83 2.19
C VAL A 95 14.77 -6.69 0.94
N LYS A 96 14.58 -6.12 -0.24
CA LYS A 96 14.79 -6.81 -1.52
C LYS A 96 16.21 -7.38 -1.63
N ASN A 97 17.22 -6.60 -1.28
CA ASN A 97 18.61 -7.06 -1.33
C ASN A 97 18.85 -8.25 -0.39
N ILE A 98 18.24 -8.28 0.80
CA ILE A 98 18.31 -9.41 1.72
C ILE A 98 17.61 -10.63 1.12
N LEU A 99 16.39 -10.48 0.59
CA LEU A 99 15.60 -11.56 -0.01
C LEU A 99 16.33 -12.23 -1.20
N GLU A 100 17.06 -11.45 -2.00
CA GLU A 100 17.78 -11.92 -3.17
C GLU A 100 19.11 -12.62 -2.85
N ASN A 101 19.78 -12.20 -1.78
CA ASN A 101 21.13 -12.66 -1.46
C ASN A 101 21.18 -13.64 -0.27
N SER A 102 20.07 -13.89 0.42
CA SER A 102 20.04 -14.83 1.55
C SER A 102 19.82 -16.27 1.08
N PRO A 103 20.44 -17.25 1.76
CA PRO A 103 20.14 -18.66 1.54
C PRO A 103 18.64 -18.94 1.78
N LYS A 104 18.08 -19.89 1.01
CA LYS A 104 16.70 -20.32 1.13
C LYS A 104 16.62 -21.75 1.65
N LYS A 105 15.57 -22.03 2.43
CA LYS A 105 15.20 -23.37 2.91
C LYS A 105 13.74 -23.68 2.56
N LYS A 106 13.43 -24.98 2.45
CA LYS A 106 12.07 -25.46 2.25
C LYS A 106 11.40 -25.70 3.59
N VAL A 107 10.16 -25.20 3.71
CA VAL A 107 9.31 -25.41 4.88
C VAL A 107 7.91 -25.87 4.46
N GLN A 108 7.25 -26.62 5.36
CA GLN A 108 5.85 -27.01 5.18
C GLN A 108 4.96 -26.00 5.90
N VAL A 109 4.06 -25.34 5.15
CA VAL A 109 3.09 -24.41 5.70
C VAL A 109 1.67 -24.93 5.54
N GLU A 110 0.80 -24.62 6.49
CA GLU A 110 -0.61 -25.00 6.44
C GLU A 110 -1.31 -24.22 5.31
N ASN A 111 -1.93 -24.90 4.38
CA ASN A 111 -2.66 -24.33 3.24
C ASN A 111 -4.15 -24.69 3.28
N GLY A 112 -4.79 -24.60 4.45
CA GLY A 112 -6.21 -24.84 4.66
C GLY A 112 -6.57 -26.30 4.95
N TRP A 113 -7.81 -26.67 4.62
CA TRP A 113 -8.38 -27.98 4.92
C TRP A 113 -8.81 -28.68 3.63
N SER A 114 -8.48 -29.95 3.51
CA SER A 114 -8.92 -30.80 2.43
C SER A 114 -9.46 -32.12 3.02
N ASN A 115 -10.68 -32.50 2.66
CA ASN A 115 -11.35 -33.73 3.15
C ASN A 115 -11.42 -33.85 4.68
N GLY A 116 -11.49 -32.71 5.41
CA GLY A 116 -11.56 -32.70 6.88
C GLY A 116 -10.20 -32.79 7.58
N GLU A 117 -9.10 -32.80 6.84
CA GLU A 117 -7.74 -32.81 7.36
C GLU A 117 -7.01 -31.53 6.95
N LYS A 118 -6.02 -31.10 7.75
CA LYS A 118 -5.15 -29.98 7.40
C LYS A 118 -4.33 -30.33 6.17
N SER A 119 -4.31 -29.44 5.19
CA SER A 119 -3.45 -29.57 4.03
C SER A 119 -2.19 -28.71 4.23
N PHE A 120 -1.06 -29.18 3.72
CA PHE A 120 0.24 -28.50 3.78
C PHE A 120 0.82 -28.36 2.38
N VAL A 121 1.52 -27.26 2.17
CA VAL A 121 2.29 -27.02 0.94
C VAL A 121 3.74 -26.72 1.31
N GLU A 122 4.66 -27.24 0.49
CA GLU A 122 6.09 -26.89 0.63
C GLU A 122 6.36 -25.58 -0.08
N ILE A 123 6.96 -24.63 0.64
CA ILE A 123 7.39 -23.34 0.09
C ILE A 123 8.89 -23.12 0.41
N GLU A 124 9.53 -22.25 -0.39
CA GLU A 124 10.87 -21.77 -0.10
C GLU A 124 10.80 -20.44 0.65
N VAL A 125 11.51 -20.35 1.75
CA VAL A 125 11.64 -19.14 2.58
C VAL A 125 13.10 -18.80 2.82
N VAL A 126 13.38 -17.57 3.20
CA VAL A 126 14.71 -17.16 3.66
C VAL A 126 15.11 -18.00 4.88
N GLU A 127 16.34 -18.52 4.90
CA GLU A 127 16.81 -19.42 5.97
C GLU A 127 16.98 -18.68 7.30
N ASP A 128 17.57 -17.46 7.25
CA ASP A 128 17.77 -16.59 8.39
C ASP A 128 17.00 -15.28 8.16
N SER A 129 15.87 -15.14 8.83
CA SER A 129 14.95 -14.00 8.72
C SER A 129 15.19 -12.88 9.73
N GLU A 130 16.15 -13.00 10.64
CA GLU A 130 16.35 -12.06 11.75
C GLU A 130 16.46 -10.61 11.28
N LYS A 131 17.21 -10.35 10.22
CA LYS A 131 17.34 -9.00 9.65
C LYS A 131 16.05 -8.48 9.01
N LEU A 132 15.26 -9.36 8.39
CA LEU A 132 13.96 -8.98 7.81
C LEU A 132 12.96 -8.67 8.92
N GLU A 133 12.97 -9.44 10.01
CA GLU A 133 12.13 -9.21 11.18
C GLU A 133 12.47 -7.90 11.90
N GLU A 134 13.73 -7.48 11.89
CA GLU A 134 14.13 -6.19 12.43
C GLU A 134 13.76 -5.02 11.49
N LEU A 135 13.93 -5.19 10.18
CA LEU A 135 13.81 -4.12 9.21
C LEU A 135 12.38 -3.90 8.72
N PHE A 136 11.66 -5.00 8.41
CA PHE A 136 10.31 -4.95 7.83
C PHE A 136 9.50 -6.17 8.27
N PRO A 137 9.12 -6.23 9.57
CA PRO A 137 8.51 -7.40 10.18
C PRO A 137 7.11 -7.69 9.62
N THR A 138 6.83 -8.97 9.43
CA THR A 138 5.47 -9.45 9.21
C THR A 138 4.67 -9.37 10.51
N SER A 139 3.36 -9.24 10.40
CA SER A 139 2.44 -9.29 11.53
C SER A 139 1.38 -10.37 11.34
N SER A 140 1.12 -11.12 12.42
CA SER A 140 0.12 -12.17 12.41
C SER A 140 -1.28 -11.63 12.72
N GLY A 141 -2.30 -12.19 12.06
CA GLY A 141 -3.69 -11.86 12.32
C GLY A 141 -4.61 -12.76 11.52
N PHE A 142 -5.84 -12.96 11.99
CA PHE A 142 -6.78 -13.88 11.33
C PHE A 142 -7.04 -13.54 9.86
N PHE A 143 -6.98 -12.24 9.52
CA PHE A 143 -7.23 -11.73 8.18
C PHE A 143 -5.94 -11.36 7.41
N PHE A 144 -4.76 -11.42 8.04
CA PHE A 144 -3.54 -10.75 7.59
C PHE A 144 -2.69 -11.56 6.60
N GLY A 145 -2.99 -12.85 6.41
CA GLY A 145 -2.24 -13.72 5.51
C GLY A 145 -1.08 -14.44 6.19
N GLY A 146 -0.14 -14.95 5.40
CA GLY A 146 1.07 -15.61 5.87
C GLY A 146 2.07 -14.65 6.48
N THR A 147 3.02 -15.19 7.22
CA THR A 147 4.10 -14.45 7.88
C THR A 147 5.48 -14.87 7.38
N GLU A 148 5.50 -15.73 6.40
CA GLU A 148 6.73 -16.29 5.82
C GLU A 148 7.37 -15.29 4.85
N TYR A 149 8.70 -15.20 4.88
CA TYR A 149 9.50 -14.44 3.91
C TYR A 149 9.78 -15.31 2.67
N ASP A 150 8.73 -15.53 1.90
CA ASP A 150 8.68 -16.39 0.71
C ASP A 150 8.72 -15.60 -0.60
N GLU A 151 8.50 -16.26 -1.73
CA GLU A 151 8.46 -15.61 -3.05
C GLU A 151 7.27 -14.64 -3.18
N TYR A 152 6.11 -14.95 -2.57
CA TYR A 152 4.96 -14.04 -2.58
C TYR A 152 5.28 -12.74 -1.84
N TYR A 153 5.93 -12.82 -0.67
CA TYR A 153 6.39 -11.65 0.06
C TYR A 153 7.34 -10.81 -0.81
N LYS A 154 8.28 -11.46 -1.53
CA LYS A 154 9.21 -10.79 -2.44
C LYS A 154 8.49 -10.08 -3.58
N GLU A 155 7.51 -10.72 -4.22
CA GLU A 155 6.69 -10.11 -5.28
C GLU A 155 5.99 -8.85 -4.77
N GLN A 156 5.39 -8.90 -3.57
CA GLN A 156 4.75 -7.73 -2.95
C GLN A 156 5.74 -6.59 -2.69
N VAL A 157 6.97 -6.90 -2.26
CA VAL A 157 8.05 -5.91 -2.10
C VAL A 157 8.40 -5.27 -3.44
N ASP A 158 8.62 -6.07 -4.48
CA ASP A 158 9.00 -5.60 -5.81
C ASP A 158 7.92 -4.68 -6.42
N GLU A 159 6.66 -5.11 -6.39
CA GLU A 159 5.50 -4.34 -6.87
C GLU A 159 5.35 -3.03 -6.09
N THR A 160 5.57 -3.04 -4.78
CA THR A 160 5.45 -1.83 -3.94
C THR A 160 6.56 -0.83 -4.25
N ILE A 161 7.80 -1.29 -4.46
CA ILE A 161 8.92 -0.42 -4.87
C ILE A 161 8.57 0.28 -6.19
N GLU A 162 8.12 -0.47 -7.19
CA GLU A 162 7.78 0.07 -8.51
C GLU A 162 6.67 1.11 -8.41
N LEU A 163 5.57 0.76 -7.72
CA LEU A 163 4.42 1.63 -7.54
C LEU A 163 4.79 2.94 -6.83
N ILE A 164 5.43 2.88 -5.65
CA ILE A 164 5.76 4.08 -4.87
C ILE A 164 6.80 4.93 -5.61
N THR A 165 7.79 4.31 -6.26
CA THR A 165 8.79 5.05 -7.06
C THR A 165 8.13 5.81 -8.21
N ASP A 166 7.11 5.24 -8.84
CA ASP A 166 6.35 5.93 -9.90
C ASP A 166 5.53 7.09 -9.34
N LEU A 167 4.85 6.90 -8.22
CA LEU A 167 4.09 7.96 -7.54
C LEU A 167 4.97 9.14 -7.13
N LEU A 168 6.19 8.88 -6.70
CA LEU A 168 7.14 9.92 -6.28
C LEU A 168 7.70 10.78 -7.43
N LYS A 169 7.42 10.47 -8.70
CA LYS A 169 7.73 11.34 -9.84
C LYS A 169 6.82 12.58 -9.91
N ASP A 170 5.62 12.49 -9.33
CA ASP A 170 4.68 13.59 -9.26
C ASP A 170 4.82 14.31 -7.91
N GLU A 171 5.09 15.62 -7.95
CA GLU A 171 5.28 16.44 -6.74
C GLU A 171 3.96 17.01 -6.19
N THR A 172 2.82 16.71 -6.82
CA THR A 172 1.52 17.27 -6.44
C THR A 172 0.69 16.30 -5.60
N GLY A 173 -0.20 16.86 -4.77
CA GLY A 173 -1.18 16.12 -3.99
C GLY A 173 -0.65 15.54 -2.68
N ASP A 174 -1.60 15.13 -1.86
CA ASP A 174 -1.37 14.56 -0.53
C ASP A 174 -1.74 13.07 -0.54
N TYR A 175 -0.93 12.24 0.11
CA TYR A 175 -1.19 10.81 0.18
C TYR A 175 -1.91 10.43 1.48
N TYR A 176 -2.78 9.42 1.37
CA TYR A 176 -3.54 8.89 2.50
C TYR A 176 -3.58 7.36 2.41
N TYR A 177 -3.30 6.72 3.54
CA TYR A 177 -3.39 5.28 3.68
C TYR A 177 -4.61 4.88 4.50
N GLN A 178 -5.26 3.80 4.12
CA GLN A 178 -6.34 3.16 4.86
C GLN A 178 -6.31 1.64 4.65
N ALA A 179 -6.60 0.88 5.70
CA ALA A 179 -6.84 -0.56 5.61
C ALA A 179 -8.27 -0.91 6.01
N SER A 180 -8.68 -2.12 5.61
CA SER A 180 -9.95 -2.74 5.98
C SER A 180 -9.72 -4.24 6.18
N TRP A 181 -10.06 -4.74 7.38
CA TRP A 181 -9.84 -6.17 7.76
C TRP A 181 -10.93 -6.71 8.69
#